data_b54fe3cf10e917f9608dad074f9251df
#
_entry.id   b54fe3cf10e917f9608dad074f9251df
#
_cell.length_a   1.000
_cell.length_b   1.000
_cell.length_c   1.000
_cell.angle_alpha   90.00
_cell.angle_beta   90.00
_cell.angle_gamma   90.00
#
_symmetry.space_group_name_H-M   'P 1'
#
loop_
_entity.id
_entity.type
_entity.pdbx_description
1 polymer ?
#
loop_
_entity_poly.entity_id
_entity_poly.type
_entity_poly.pdbx_seq_one_letter_code
_entity_poly.pdbx_strand_id
1 'polypeptide(L)'
;GIVPTVYGITPFIVQRSLEQLKLDYIYQNVGGNFLTTGAAYDFSKLGYSHYCPEDVETLKTLPGIEILIPGTPKQFETLFKHCSMNGRLSYFRMIDHCNKTEVDIEYGKAKVLKKGTKGTVVAFADALDVTISACTNLDVTLLYYTTAAPFDLQTLMNNIENNRIFICEPFYQGTFMTDIMPILSKGGIAVDGVGVPRQVMRTYGTKADKDMHIGLTAQNIYGKLIQFLERTL
;
A
#
# COMPACT_ATOMS: atom_id res chain seq x y z
N GLY A 1 14.54 -28.19 -5.95
CA GLY A 1 13.37 -27.60 -6.48
C GLY A 1 13.62 -26.33 -7.29
N ILE A 2 12.65 -25.97 -8.10
CA ILE A 2 12.63 -24.72 -8.85
C ILE A 2 11.65 -23.79 -8.18
N VAL A 3 12.03 -22.52 -7.95
CA VAL A 3 11.11 -21.48 -7.47
C VAL A 3 10.62 -20.72 -8.69
N PRO A 4 9.32 -20.82 -9.05
CA PRO A 4 8.78 -20.11 -10.20
C PRO A 4 8.74 -18.60 -9.92
N THR A 5 9.05 -17.83 -10.97
CA THR A 5 8.85 -16.38 -11.00
C THR A 5 7.96 -16.03 -12.17
N VAL A 6 6.73 -15.60 -11.87
CA VAL A 6 5.70 -15.27 -12.86
C VAL A 6 5.62 -13.75 -12.98
N TYR A 7 5.54 -13.23 -14.21
CA TYR A 7 5.38 -11.81 -14.48
C TYR A 7 4.13 -11.56 -15.30
N GLY A 8 3.37 -10.52 -14.96
CA GLY A 8 2.20 -10.14 -15.74
C GLY A 8 1.55 -8.84 -15.26
N ILE A 9 0.43 -8.47 -15.90
CA ILE A 9 -0.35 -7.31 -15.53
C ILE A 9 -1.21 -7.66 -14.30
N THR A 10 -1.31 -6.74 -13.35
CA THR A 10 -1.93 -6.95 -12.03
C THR A 10 -3.29 -7.68 -12.07
N PRO A 11 -4.34 -7.24 -12.79
CA PRO A 11 -5.63 -7.94 -12.78
C PRO A 11 -5.54 -9.35 -13.36
N PHE A 12 -4.56 -9.61 -14.24
CA PHE A 12 -4.42 -10.93 -14.88
C PHE A 12 -3.81 -11.96 -13.93
N ILE A 13 -2.92 -11.49 -13.05
CA ILE A 13 -2.31 -12.33 -12.02
C ILE A 13 -3.20 -12.40 -10.77
N VAL A 14 -3.77 -11.30 -10.33
CA VAL A 14 -4.52 -11.26 -9.06
C VAL A 14 -5.94 -11.80 -9.23
N GLN A 15 -6.73 -11.19 -10.14
CA GLN A 15 -8.16 -11.53 -10.25
C GLN A 15 -8.38 -12.85 -10.98
N ARG A 16 -7.73 -13.04 -12.13
CA ARG A 16 -8.00 -14.19 -13.02
C ARG A 16 -7.38 -15.50 -12.54
N SER A 17 -6.32 -15.46 -11.72
CA SER A 17 -5.66 -16.65 -11.19
C SER A 17 -5.74 -16.78 -9.67
N LEU A 18 -6.68 -16.08 -9.02
CA LEU A 18 -6.81 -16.11 -7.56
C LEU A 18 -7.05 -17.54 -7.02
N GLU A 19 -7.86 -18.33 -7.72
CA GLU A 19 -8.11 -19.71 -7.35
C GLU A 19 -6.84 -20.55 -7.44
N GLN A 20 -6.05 -20.40 -8.49
CA GLN A 20 -4.77 -21.10 -8.66
C GLN A 20 -3.76 -20.68 -7.59
N LEU A 21 -3.67 -19.39 -7.26
CA LEU A 21 -2.84 -18.93 -6.15
C LEU A 21 -3.25 -19.61 -4.83
N LYS A 22 -4.54 -19.71 -4.57
CA LYS A 22 -5.09 -20.35 -3.37
C LYS A 22 -4.83 -21.86 -3.34
N LEU A 23 -5.11 -22.57 -4.43
CA LEU A 23 -5.08 -24.03 -4.46
C LEU A 23 -3.68 -24.59 -4.74
N ASP A 24 -2.96 -24.00 -5.72
CA ASP A 24 -1.71 -24.57 -6.19
C ASP A 24 -0.51 -24.09 -5.37
N TYR A 25 -0.61 -22.94 -4.69
CA TYR A 25 0.46 -22.40 -3.86
C TYR A 25 0.13 -22.45 -2.36
N ILE A 26 -0.94 -21.77 -1.94
CA ILE A 26 -1.25 -21.69 -0.50
C ILE A 26 -1.63 -23.05 0.05
N TYR A 27 -2.60 -23.73 -0.57
CA TYR A 27 -3.07 -25.03 -0.08
C TYR A 27 -1.98 -26.11 -0.15
N GLN A 28 -1.17 -26.10 -1.23
CA GLN A 28 -0.05 -27.04 -1.39
C GLN A 28 1.19 -26.65 -0.56
N ASN A 29 1.18 -25.48 0.08
CA ASN A 29 2.30 -24.92 0.83
C ASN A 29 3.61 -24.88 0.02
N VAL A 30 3.53 -24.39 -1.20
CA VAL A 30 4.69 -24.18 -2.10
C VAL A 30 4.95 -22.72 -2.35
N GLY A 31 6.21 -22.36 -2.49
CA GLY A 31 6.65 -20.97 -2.75
C GLY A 31 6.65 -20.61 -4.23
N GLY A 32 6.63 -19.30 -4.47
CA GLY A 32 6.74 -18.72 -5.81
C GLY A 32 6.69 -17.19 -5.74
N ASN A 33 7.20 -16.55 -6.79
CA ASN A 33 7.23 -15.10 -6.91
C ASN A 33 6.27 -14.65 -8.00
N PHE A 34 5.37 -13.74 -7.67
CA PHE A 34 4.41 -13.16 -8.60
C PHE A 34 4.68 -11.66 -8.70
N LEU A 35 5.29 -11.27 -9.81
CA LEU A 35 5.66 -9.90 -10.14
C LEU A 35 4.58 -9.29 -11.01
N THR A 36 3.96 -8.22 -10.58
CA THR A 36 2.94 -7.56 -11.39
C THR A 36 3.30 -6.13 -11.69
N THR A 37 2.86 -5.64 -12.87
CA THR A 37 2.94 -4.24 -13.27
C THR A 37 1.54 -3.68 -13.52
N GLY A 38 1.41 -2.35 -13.51
CA GLY A 38 0.13 -1.70 -13.74
C GLY A 38 -0.80 -1.79 -12.54
N ALA A 39 -0.28 -1.64 -11.34
CA ALA A 39 -1.07 -1.67 -10.11
C ALA A 39 -2.09 -0.52 -10.03
N ALA A 40 -3.17 -0.73 -9.30
CA ALA A 40 -4.31 0.18 -9.20
C ALA A 40 -4.86 0.58 -10.58
N TYR A 41 -4.56 1.77 -11.06
CA TYR A 41 -4.96 2.30 -12.36
C TYR A 41 -3.76 2.85 -13.16
N ASP A 42 -2.59 2.31 -12.95
CA ASP A 42 -1.37 2.76 -13.65
C ASP A 42 -1.54 2.72 -15.18
N PHE A 43 -2.21 1.67 -15.67
CA PHE A 43 -2.60 1.57 -17.08
C PHE A 43 -3.90 2.30 -17.42
N SER A 44 -4.03 3.53 -16.93
CA SER A 44 -5.25 4.37 -17.05
C SER A 44 -5.80 4.46 -18.47
N LYS A 45 -4.93 4.45 -19.47
CA LYS A 45 -5.30 4.54 -20.89
C LYS A 45 -5.97 3.28 -21.43
N LEU A 46 -5.76 2.13 -20.79
CA LEU A 46 -6.30 0.84 -21.24
C LEU A 46 -7.70 0.56 -20.67
N GLY A 47 -8.14 1.35 -19.69
CA GLY A 47 -9.47 1.26 -19.10
C GLY A 47 -9.60 0.20 -18.02
N TYR A 48 -10.84 0.00 -17.55
CA TYR A 48 -11.18 -0.74 -16.32
C TYR A 48 -10.72 -2.21 -16.31
N SER A 49 -10.63 -2.85 -17.46
CA SER A 49 -10.12 -4.25 -17.56
C SER A 49 -8.64 -4.41 -17.15
N HIS A 50 -7.91 -3.29 -17.07
CA HIS A 50 -6.51 -3.24 -16.65
C HIS A 50 -6.34 -2.57 -15.28
N TYR A 51 -7.43 -2.23 -14.61
CA TYR A 51 -7.39 -1.68 -13.24
C TYR A 51 -7.49 -2.81 -12.22
N CYS A 52 -6.77 -2.66 -11.13
CA CYS A 52 -6.84 -3.57 -9.99
C CYS A 52 -6.49 -2.84 -8.69
N PRO A 53 -7.29 -1.86 -8.26
CA PRO A 53 -7.05 -1.17 -6.99
C PRO A 53 -7.34 -2.06 -5.77
N GLU A 54 -8.01 -3.20 -5.97
CA GLU A 54 -8.32 -4.21 -4.97
C GLU A 54 -7.22 -5.26 -4.76
N ASP A 55 -6.08 -5.17 -5.46
CA ASP A 55 -5.05 -6.21 -5.47
C ASP A 55 -4.57 -6.61 -4.06
N VAL A 56 -4.16 -5.63 -3.28
CA VAL A 56 -3.65 -5.86 -1.91
C VAL A 56 -4.74 -6.48 -1.03
N GLU A 57 -5.96 -5.93 -1.06
CA GLU A 57 -7.07 -6.43 -0.25
C GLU A 57 -7.46 -7.86 -0.63
N THR A 58 -7.56 -8.14 -1.93
CA THR A 58 -7.90 -9.47 -2.45
C THR A 58 -6.85 -10.50 -2.01
N LEU A 59 -5.58 -10.19 -2.18
CA LEU A 59 -4.51 -11.12 -1.83
C LEU A 59 -4.35 -11.31 -0.32
N LYS A 60 -4.69 -10.32 0.52
CA LYS A 60 -4.73 -10.49 1.98
C LYS A 60 -5.72 -11.55 2.45
N THR A 61 -6.66 -12.00 1.60
CA THR A 61 -7.53 -13.14 1.90
C THR A 61 -6.80 -14.48 1.84
N LEU A 62 -5.61 -14.54 1.26
CA LEU A 62 -4.78 -15.75 1.16
C LEU A 62 -3.85 -15.87 2.37
N PRO A 63 -4.03 -16.88 3.24
CA PRO A 63 -3.23 -17.03 4.45
C PRO A 63 -1.74 -17.21 4.14
N GLY A 64 -0.88 -16.44 4.81
CA GLY A 64 0.58 -16.60 4.72
C GLY A 64 1.24 -16.04 3.46
N ILE A 65 0.49 -15.41 2.57
CA ILE A 65 1.07 -14.70 1.42
C ILE A 65 1.91 -13.50 1.89
N GLU A 66 3.02 -13.28 1.22
CA GLU A 66 3.81 -12.05 1.37
C GLU A 66 3.37 -11.04 0.31
N ILE A 67 3.02 -9.81 0.73
CA ILE A 67 2.60 -8.74 -0.17
C ILE A 67 3.59 -7.59 -0.05
N LEU A 68 4.36 -7.40 -1.11
CA LEU A 68 5.48 -6.47 -1.18
C LEU A 68 5.11 -5.34 -2.15
N ILE A 69 5.18 -4.11 -1.67
CA ILE A 69 4.70 -2.92 -2.35
C ILE A 69 5.80 -1.85 -2.45
N PRO A 70 6.92 -2.17 -3.14
CA PRO A 70 8.01 -1.22 -3.30
C PRO A 70 7.55 0.04 -4.03
N GLY A 71 8.02 1.20 -3.61
CA GLY A 71 7.77 2.47 -4.29
C GLY A 71 8.89 2.89 -5.24
N THR A 72 10.04 2.17 -5.24
CA THR A 72 11.19 2.43 -6.11
C THR A 72 11.85 1.12 -6.57
N PRO A 73 12.63 1.13 -7.66
CA PRO A 73 13.39 -0.03 -8.13
C PRO A 73 14.38 -0.58 -7.09
N LYS A 74 15.05 0.30 -6.32
CA LYS A 74 15.99 -0.13 -5.27
C LYS A 74 15.25 -0.86 -4.13
N GLN A 75 14.06 -0.39 -3.76
CA GLN A 75 13.23 -1.06 -2.77
C GLN A 75 12.75 -2.43 -3.28
N PHE A 76 12.36 -2.52 -4.56
CA PHE A 76 12.05 -3.81 -5.17
C PHE A 76 13.24 -4.78 -5.08
N GLU A 77 14.45 -4.34 -5.45
CA GLU A 77 15.65 -5.16 -5.37
C GLU A 77 15.89 -5.69 -3.94
N THR A 78 15.75 -4.81 -2.94
CA THR A 78 15.90 -5.17 -1.52
C THR A 78 14.91 -6.25 -1.09
N LEU A 79 13.63 -6.06 -1.40
CA LEU A 79 12.57 -7.00 -1.05
C LEU A 79 12.68 -8.30 -1.84
N PHE A 80 13.02 -8.24 -3.12
CA PHE A 80 13.18 -9.43 -3.95
C PHE A 80 14.35 -10.30 -3.50
N LYS A 81 15.50 -9.71 -3.16
CA LYS A 81 16.63 -10.44 -2.58
C LYS A 81 16.26 -11.15 -1.28
N HIS A 82 15.38 -10.55 -0.46
CA HIS A 82 14.94 -11.16 0.79
C HIS A 82 13.95 -12.31 0.58
N CYS A 83 12.97 -12.13 -0.33
CA CYS A 83 11.80 -13.01 -0.43
C CYS A 83 11.94 -14.09 -1.51
N SER A 84 12.65 -13.83 -2.61
CA SER A 84 12.57 -14.65 -3.83
C SER A 84 12.92 -16.14 -3.66
N MET A 85 13.67 -16.50 -2.62
CA MET A 85 14.11 -17.87 -2.34
C MET A 85 13.71 -18.36 -0.95
N ASN A 86 12.81 -17.67 -0.26
CA ASN A 86 12.42 -17.98 1.12
C ASN A 86 11.40 -19.14 1.27
N GLY A 87 10.91 -19.67 0.14
CA GLY A 87 9.96 -20.78 0.11
C GLY A 87 8.49 -20.37 0.32
N ARG A 88 8.18 -19.07 0.36
CA ARG A 88 6.82 -18.54 0.53
C ARG A 88 6.24 -18.07 -0.81
N LEU A 89 4.92 -17.89 -0.84
CA LEU A 89 4.25 -17.22 -1.93
C LEU A 89 4.42 -15.71 -1.73
N SER A 90 5.17 -15.05 -2.63
CA SER A 90 5.48 -13.63 -2.58
C SER A 90 4.87 -12.90 -3.78
N TYR A 91 4.05 -11.90 -3.50
CA TYR A 91 3.48 -10.99 -4.49
C TYR A 91 4.22 -9.65 -4.46
N PHE A 92 4.76 -9.22 -5.61
CA PHE A 92 5.44 -7.95 -5.79
C PHE A 92 4.59 -7.01 -6.63
N ARG A 93 4.03 -6.01 -5.98
CA ARG A 93 3.22 -4.96 -6.61
C ARG A 93 4.11 -3.89 -7.20
N MET A 94 4.36 -3.95 -8.50
CA MET A 94 5.17 -2.95 -9.19
C MET A 94 4.29 -1.93 -9.91
N ILE A 95 4.85 -0.76 -10.09
CA ILE A 95 4.20 0.45 -10.63
C ILE A 95 5.12 1.09 -11.66
N ASP A 96 4.54 1.75 -12.66
CA ASP A 96 5.30 2.50 -13.67
C ASP A 96 5.71 3.89 -13.15
N HIS A 97 4.93 4.46 -12.22
CA HIS A 97 5.12 5.81 -11.67
C HIS A 97 5.78 5.74 -10.28
N CYS A 98 7.07 5.41 -10.25
CA CYS A 98 7.84 5.28 -9.02
C CYS A 98 8.00 6.61 -8.27
N ASN A 99 8.18 6.53 -6.94
CA ASN A 99 8.61 7.67 -6.14
C ASN A 99 10.00 8.17 -6.60
N LYS A 100 10.21 9.47 -6.48
CA LYS A 100 11.53 10.10 -6.65
C LYS A 100 12.36 10.02 -5.38
N THR A 101 11.68 10.01 -4.23
CA THR A 101 12.31 9.90 -2.92
C THR A 101 12.73 8.45 -2.67
N GLU A 102 14.03 8.24 -2.55
CA GLU A 102 14.57 6.94 -2.16
C GLU A 102 14.65 6.85 -0.63
N VAL A 103 14.22 5.72 -0.10
CA VAL A 103 14.24 5.41 1.35
C VAL A 103 14.81 4.01 1.52
N ASP A 104 15.83 3.89 2.36
CA ASP A 104 16.35 2.58 2.75
C ASP A 104 15.33 1.86 3.64
N ILE A 105 14.94 0.67 3.20
CA ILE A 105 13.86 -0.12 3.80
C ILE A 105 14.37 -1.47 4.29
N GLU A 106 13.58 -2.10 5.15
CA GLU A 106 13.75 -3.47 5.64
C GLU A 106 12.44 -4.24 5.43
N TYR A 107 12.55 -5.53 5.03
CA TYR A 107 11.38 -6.41 4.88
C TYR A 107 10.59 -6.49 6.19
N GLY A 108 9.27 -6.35 6.08
CA GLY A 108 8.35 -6.47 7.20
C GLY A 108 8.45 -5.35 8.24
N LYS A 109 9.17 -4.24 7.93
CA LYS A 109 9.32 -3.09 8.81
C LYS A 109 8.84 -1.81 8.14
N ALA A 110 8.12 -1.01 8.92
CA ALA A 110 7.83 0.36 8.54
C ALA A 110 9.02 1.28 8.85
N LYS A 111 9.21 2.29 8.00
CA LYS A 111 10.24 3.32 8.22
C LYS A 111 9.62 4.57 8.83
N VAL A 112 10.18 5.04 9.92
CA VAL A 112 9.85 6.36 10.50
C VAL A 112 10.65 7.41 9.73
N LEU A 113 9.98 8.26 8.95
CA LEU A 113 10.62 9.29 8.13
C LEU A 113 10.67 10.65 8.85
N LYS A 114 9.69 10.93 9.68
CA LYS A 114 9.56 12.19 10.40
C LYS A 114 8.88 11.93 11.74
N LYS A 115 9.25 12.70 12.76
CA LYS A 115 8.56 12.74 14.05
C LYS A 115 7.82 14.06 14.21
N GLY A 116 6.65 14.01 14.83
CA GLY A 116 5.80 15.12 15.18
C GLY A 116 4.80 14.70 16.25
N THR A 117 3.93 15.58 16.69
CA THR A 117 3.11 15.38 17.88
C THR A 117 1.59 15.42 17.63
N LYS A 118 1.14 15.97 16.51
CA LYS A 118 -0.31 16.22 16.27
C LYS A 118 -1.08 15.03 15.72
N GLY A 119 -0.39 14.02 15.21
CA GLY A 119 -0.98 12.80 14.64
C GLY A 119 0.05 12.00 13.85
N THR A 120 -0.33 10.79 13.47
CA THR A 120 0.50 9.87 12.70
C THR A 120 -0.05 9.72 11.30
N VAL A 121 0.79 9.94 10.30
CA VAL A 121 0.47 9.75 8.88
C VAL A 121 1.17 8.50 8.40
N VAL A 122 0.44 7.64 7.69
CA VAL A 122 0.94 6.40 7.11
C VAL A 122 0.91 6.51 5.60
N ALA A 123 2.05 6.36 4.95
CA ALA A 123 2.17 6.29 3.49
C ALA A 123 2.52 4.87 3.05
N PHE A 124 1.86 4.39 2.00
CA PHE A 124 2.14 3.10 1.37
C PHE A 124 2.69 3.29 -0.05
N ALA A 125 3.64 2.44 -0.42
CA ALA A 125 4.10 2.28 -1.81
C ALA A 125 4.38 3.63 -2.52
N ASP A 126 3.74 3.84 -3.67
CA ASP A 126 3.87 5.05 -4.53
C ASP A 126 3.13 6.29 -4.01
N ALA A 127 2.42 6.21 -2.89
CA ALA A 127 1.86 7.40 -2.25
C ALA A 127 2.89 8.21 -1.42
N LEU A 128 4.15 7.78 -1.36
CA LEU A 128 5.16 8.41 -0.50
C LEU A 128 5.41 9.88 -0.85
N ASP A 129 5.74 10.18 -2.11
CA ASP A 129 6.15 11.54 -2.51
C ASP A 129 5.04 12.57 -2.30
N VAL A 130 3.79 12.21 -2.64
CA VAL A 130 2.64 13.11 -2.43
C VAL A 130 2.34 13.30 -0.95
N THR A 131 2.56 12.26 -0.13
CA THR A 131 2.38 12.33 1.32
C THR A 131 3.48 13.15 1.99
N ILE A 132 4.74 12.99 1.61
CA ILE A 132 5.85 13.85 2.09
C ILE A 132 5.54 15.31 1.79
N SER A 133 5.14 15.60 0.54
CA SER A 133 4.81 16.97 0.12
C SER A 133 3.67 17.56 0.95
N ALA A 134 2.63 16.78 1.22
CA ALA A 134 1.51 17.20 2.06
C ALA A 134 1.92 17.43 3.54
N CYS A 135 2.90 16.68 4.04
CA CYS A 135 3.32 16.73 5.44
C CYS A 135 4.46 17.72 5.72
N THR A 136 5.01 18.41 4.71
CA THR A 136 6.24 19.20 4.82
C THR A 136 6.22 20.19 5.99
N ASN A 137 5.13 20.94 6.14
CA ASN A 137 4.98 22.00 7.16
C ASN A 137 4.07 21.60 8.33
N LEU A 138 3.75 20.31 8.48
CA LEU A 138 2.87 19.83 9.55
C LEU A 138 3.67 19.15 10.64
N ASP A 139 3.27 19.34 11.88
CA ASP A 139 3.85 18.67 13.06
C ASP A 139 3.23 17.28 13.24
N VAL A 140 3.54 16.35 12.30
CA VAL A 140 3.05 14.98 12.29
C VAL A 140 4.19 13.97 12.22
N THR A 141 3.97 12.81 12.81
CA THR A 141 4.83 11.63 12.58
C THR A 141 4.47 11.03 11.25
N LEU A 142 5.46 10.72 10.40
CA LEU A 142 5.27 10.08 9.09
C LEU A 142 5.93 8.71 9.07
N LEU A 143 5.13 7.69 8.79
CA LEU A 143 5.55 6.30 8.60
C LEU A 143 5.43 5.90 7.13
N TYR A 144 6.36 5.09 6.65
CA TYR A 144 6.36 4.56 5.29
C TYR A 144 6.41 3.03 5.30
N TYR A 145 5.52 2.40 4.55
CA TYR A 145 5.39 0.96 4.42
C TYR A 145 5.65 0.48 2.99
N THR A 146 6.51 -0.51 2.85
CA THR A 146 6.78 -1.23 1.60
C THR A 146 6.46 -2.72 1.67
N THR A 147 6.01 -3.18 2.84
CA THR A 147 5.46 -4.52 3.05
C THR A 147 4.05 -4.39 3.58
N ALA A 148 3.09 -4.90 2.83
CA ALA A 148 1.67 -4.89 3.19
C ALA A 148 1.28 -6.13 4.01
N ALA A 149 1.91 -7.28 3.71
CA ALA A 149 1.80 -8.50 4.51
C ALA A 149 3.18 -9.21 4.55
N PRO A 150 3.72 -9.50 5.74
CA PRO A 150 3.15 -9.19 7.06
C PRO A 150 3.16 -7.67 7.36
N PHE A 151 2.09 -7.18 8.00
CA PHE A 151 1.97 -5.78 8.38
C PHE A 151 2.71 -5.49 9.69
N ASP A 152 3.55 -4.46 9.72
CA ASP A 152 4.27 -4.04 10.94
C ASP A 152 3.38 -3.18 11.86
N LEU A 153 2.47 -3.84 12.56
CA LEU A 153 1.58 -3.22 13.52
C LEU A 153 2.35 -2.60 14.68
N GLN A 154 3.48 -3.21 15.08
CA GLN A 154 4.25 -2.77 16.24
C GLN A 154 4.88 -1.39 16.02
N THR A 155 5.45 -1.14 14.84
CA THR A 155 5.98 0.19 14.52
C THR A 155 4.86 1.23 14.50
N LEU A 156 3.69 0.92 13.96
CA LEU A 156 2.55 1.83 14.03
C LEU A 156 2.18 2.13 15.48
N MET A 157 1.97 1.11 16.31
CA MET A 157 1.60 1.26 17.73
C MET A 157 2.57 2.15 18.51
N ASN A 158 3.86 1.98 18.27
CA ASN A 158 4.90 2.76 18.95
C ASN A 158 5.00 4.22 18.48
N ASN A 159 4.25 4.58 17.45
CA ASN A 159 4.35 5.89 16.80
C ASN A 159 2.98 6.57 16.61
N ILE A 160 1.94 6.12 17.31
CA ILE A 160 0.65 6.81 17.31
C ILE A 160 0.77 8.08 18.14
N GLU A 161 0.53 9.21 17.49
CA GLU A 161 0.58 10.52 18.13
C GLU A 161 -0.83 11.10 18.25
N ASN A 162 -1.13 11.70 19.40
CA ASN A 162 -2.40 12.38 19.66
C ASN A 162 -3.66 11.56 19.29
N ASN A 163 -3.58 10.23 19.40
CA ASN A 163 -4.66 9.30 19.08
C ASN A 163 -5.24 9.47 17.65
N ARG A 164 -4.43 9.88 16.68
CA ARG A 164 -4.85 10.13 15.30
C ARG A 164 -3.98 9.37 14.33
N ILE A 165 -4.62 8.64 13.40
CA ILE A 165 -3.96 7.94 12.30
C ILE A 165 -4.59 8.39 10.99
N PHE A 166 -3.79 8.93 10.08
CA PHE A 166 -4.22 9.30 8.74
C PHE A 166 -3.50 8.43 7.72
N ILE A 167 -4.24 7.71 6.85
CA ILE A 167 -3.69 6.68 5.98
C ILE A 167 -3.78 7.12 4.51
N CYS A 168 -2.66 7.05 3.78
CA CYS A 168 -2.57 7.30 2.35
C CYS A 168 -2.34 5.98 1.59
N GLU A 169 -3.38 5.47 0.94
CA GLU A 169 -3.42 4.15 0.30
C GLU A 169 -3.51 4.31 -1.24
N PRO A 170 -2.50 3.88 -2.03
CA PRO A 170 -2.58 3.89 -3.51
C PRO A 170 -3.35 2.67 -4.06
N PHE A 171 -4.25 2.12 -3.27
CA PHE A 171 -5.19 1.03 -3.52
C PHE A 171 -6.51 1.34 -2.82
N TYR A 172 -7.47 0.41 -2.73
CA TYR A 172 -8.76 0.69 -2.09
C TYR A 172 -8.60 1.26 -0.69
N GLN A 173 -9.24 2.41 -0.46
CA GLN A 173 -9.27 3.05 0.85
C GLN A 173 -9.87 2.12 1.90
N GLY A 174 -9.18 2.02 3.03
CA GLY A 174 -9.56 1.16 4.13
C GLY A 174 -9.06 -0.29 4.04
N THR A 175 -8.17 -0.60 3.10
CA THR A 175 -7.53 -1.93 2.96
C THR A 175 -6.83 -2.38 4.25
N PHE A 176 -6.29 -1.44 5.03
CA PHE A 176 -5.58 -1.75 6.28
C PHE A 176 -6.42 -1.63 7.56
N MET A 177 -7.72 -1.36 7.46
CA MET A 177 -8.59 -1.24 8.64
C MET A 177 -8.62 -2.52 9.48
N THR A 178 -8.58 -3.69 8.85
CA THR A 178 -8.53 -4.97 9.57
C THR A 178 -7.21 -5.20 10.31
N ASP A 179 -6.09 -4.73 9.76
CA ASP A 179 -4.77 -4.88 10.39
C ASP A 179 -4.62 -4.00 11.62
N ILE A 180 -5.25 -2.82 11.62
CA ILE A 180 -5.22 -1.89 12.75
C ILE A 180 -6.37 -2.11 13.75
N MET A 181 -7.26 -3.07 13.49
CA MET A 181 -8.37 -3.40 14.41
C MET A 181 -7.92 -3.64 15.86
N PRO A 182 -6.78 -4.33 16.12
CA PRO A 182 -6.30 -4.50 17.50
C PRO A 182 -5.97 -3.20 18.22
N ILE A 183 -5.68 -2.12 17.47
CA ILE A 183 -5.45 -0.80 18.01
C ILE A 183 -6.81 -0.12 18.27
N LEU A 184 -7.71 -0.16 17.30
CA LEU A 184 -9.02 0.50 17.35
C LEU A 184 -9.92 -0.08 18.43
N SER A 185 -9.82 -1.37 18.70
CA SER A 185 -10.62 -2.06 19.72
C SER A 185 -10.35 -1.54 21.14
N LYS A 186 -9.23 -0.85 21.37
CA LYS A 186 -8.93 -0.20 22.67
C LYS A 186 -9.68 1.12 22.85
N GLY A 187 -10.30 1.65 21.80
CA GLY A 187 -11.04 2.91 21.78
C GLY A 187 -10.16 4.16 21.76
N GLY A 188 -10.79 5.29 21.50
CA GLY A 188 -10.16 6.60 21.61
C GLY A 188 -9.22 6.99 20.46
N ILE A 189 -9.09 6.18 19.40
CA ILE A 189 -8.24 6.49 18.25
C ILE A 189 -9.13 6.84 17.05
N ALA A 190 -8.92 8.04 16.51
CA ALA A 190 -9.54 8.45 15.25
C ALA A 190 -8.69 7.99 14.05
N VAL A 191 -9.36 7.51 13.01
CA VAL A 191 -8.74 7.14 11.74
C VAL A 191 -9.44 7.85 10.61
N ASP A 192 -8.68 8.42 9.69
CA ASP A 192 -9.14 8.99 8.42
C ASP A 192 -8.07 8.73 7.35
N GLY A 193 -8.32 9.09 6.11
CA GLY A 193 -7.32 8.89 5.07
C GLY A 193 -7.79 9.24 3.67
N VAL A 194 -6.93 8.96 2.72
CA VAL A 194 -7.19 9.02 1.30
C VAL A 194 -6.75 7.72 0.64
N GLY A 195 -7.52 7.29 -0.34
CA GLY A 195 -7.21 6.10 -1.12
C GLY A 195 -8.14 6.00 -2.33
N VAL A 196 -8.00 4.93 -3.09
CA VAL A 196 -8.88 4.68 -4.22
C VAL A 196 -10.28 4.36 -3.72
N PRO A 197 -11.32 5.10 -4.15
CA PRO A 197 -12.68 4.83 -3.72
C PRO A 197 -13.19 3.51 -4.32
N ARG A 198 -14.06 2.82 -3.57
CA ARG A 198 -14.71 1.56 -4.02
C ARG A 198 -15.82 1.85 -5.01
N GLN A 199 -15.45 2.34 -6.17
CA GLN A 199 -16.39 2.67 -7.26
C GLN A 199 -15.81 2.33 -8.62
N VAL A 200 -16.67 2.06 -9.58
CA VAL A 200 -16.26 1.79 -10.96
C VAL A 200 -15.78 3.08 -11.62
N MET A 201 -14.50 3.15 -11.93
CA MET A 201 -13.92 4.28 -12.66
C MET A 201 -14.12 4.10 -14.16
N ARG A 202 -15.10 4.80 -14.74
CA ARG A 202 -15.49 4.69 -16.16
C ARG A 202 -14.74 5.65 -17.08
N THR A 203 -13.94 6.54 -16.52
CA THR A 203 -13.19 7.54 -17.28
C THR A 203 -11.84 6.99 -17.73
N TYR A 204 -11.40 7.42 -18.92
CA TYR A 204 -10.03 7.24 -19.40
C TYR A 204 -9.17 8.44 -18.97
N GLY A 205 -7.90 8.44 -19.30
CA GLY A 205 -6.98 9.54 -18.99
C GLY A 205 -5.61 9.01 -18.54
N THR A 206 -4.80 9.90 -17.99
CA THR A 206 -3.51 9.58 -17.39
C THR A 206 -3.67 9.15 -15.92
N LYS A 207 -2.61 8.58 -15.33
CA LYS A 207 -2.59 8.33 -13.89
C LYS A 207 -2.81 9.63 -13.09
N ALA A 208 -2.19 10.73 -13.51
CA ALA A 208 -2.34 12.03 -12.86
C ALA A 208 -3.80 12.54 -12.88
N ASP A 209 -4.54 12.33 -13.99
CA ASP A 209 -5.96 12.66 -14.04
C ASP A 209 -6.78 11.84 -13.03
N LYS A 210 -6.42 10.57 -12.86
CA LYS A 210 -7.05 9.70 -11.86
C LYS A 210 -6.71 10.14 -10.44
N ASP A 211 -5.43 10.42 -10.15
CA ASP A 211 -4.97 10.89 -8.85
C ASP A 211 -5.70 12.18 -8.45
N MET A 212 -5.88 13.12 -9.38
CA MET A 212 -6.68 14.33 -9.14
C MET A 212 -8.14 14.01 -8.85
N HIS A 213 -8.75 13.12 -9.63
CA HIS A 213 -10.15 12.75 -9.50
C HIS A 213 -10.47 12.11 -8.15
N ILE A 214 -9.60 11.20 -7.66
CA ILE A 214 -9.78 10.52 -6.37
C ILE A 214 -9.20 11.29 -5.19
N GLY A 215 -8.45 12.36 -5.45
CA GLY A 215 -7.83 13.19 -4.43
C GLY A 215 -6.53 12.63 -3.84
N LEU A 216 -5.84 11.75 -4.54
CA LEU A 216 -4.50 11.27 -4.15
C LEU A 216 -3.42 12.25 -4.63
N THR A 217 -3.55 13.50 -4.23
CA THR A 217 -2.64 14.61 -4.53
C THR A 217 -2.17 15.29 -3.25
N ALA A 218 -0.97 15.87 -3.27
CA ALA A 218 -0.42 16.54 -2.10
C ALA A 218 -1.34 17.63 -1.53
N GLN A 219 -1.98 18.42 -2.39
CA GLN A 219 -2.90 19.48 -1.99
C GLN A 219 -4.16 18.93 -1.29
N ASN A 220 -4.77 17.89 -1.84
CA ASN A 220 -5.97 17.30 -1.25
C ASN A 220 -5.66 16.55 0.06
N ILE A 221 -4.54 15.81 0.10
CA ILE A 221 -4.05 15.16 1.31
C ILE A 221 -3.82 16.19 2.40
N TYR A 222 -3.12 17.29 2.09
CA TYR A 222 -2.87 18.39 3.02
C TYR A 222 -4.19 18.95 3.59
N GLY A 223 -5.16 19.31 2.72
CA GLY A 223 -6.44 19.85 3.15
C GLY A 223 -7.24 18.93 4.05
N LYS A 224 -7.34 17.64 3.69
CA LYS A 224 -8.02 16.62 4.52
C LYS A 224 -7.27 16.38 5.84
N LEU A 225 -5.96 16.34 5.80
CA LEU A 225 -5.13 16.11 6.98
C LEU A 225 -5.27 17.26 7.98
N ILE A 226 -5.24 18.53 7.56
CA ILE A 226 -5.50 19.68 8.43
C ILE A 226 -6.87 19.55 9.11
N GLN A 227 -7.93 19.34 8.32
CA GLN A 227 -9.27 19.16 8.87
C GLN A 227 -9.35 18.02 9.87
N PHE A 228 -8.67 16.92 9.61
CA PHE A 228 -8.61 15.77 10.52
C PHE A 228 -7.87 16.07 11.82
N LEU A 229 -6.74 16.78 11.74
CA LEU A 229 -5.94 17.13 12.92
C LEU A 229 -6.64 18.15 13.83
N GLU A 230 -7.52 18.98 13.30
CA GLU A 230 -8.27 20.01 14.03
C GLU A 230 -9.60 19.52 14.62
N ARG A 231 -10.08 18.34 14.23
CA ARG A 231 -11.32 17.76 14.80
C ARG A 231 -11.16 17.58 16.32
N THR A 232 -12.19 17.94 17.07
CA THR A 232 -12.30 17.53 18.48
C THR A 232 -12.61 16.02 18.53
N LEU A 233 -11.84 15.25 19.30
CA LEU A 233 -12.05 13.81 19.53
C LEU A 233 -13.02 13.58 20.67
#